data_dccaad5c38e222d344a7bd50c0d1d84a
#
_entry.id   dccaad5c38e222d344a7bd50c0d1d84a
#
_cell.length_a   1.000
_cell.length_b   1.000
_cell.length_c   1.000
_cell.angle_alpha   90.00
_cell.angle_beta   90.00
_cell.angle_gamma   90.00
#
_symmetry.space_group_name_H-M   'P 1'
#
loop_
_entity.id
_entity.type
_entity.pdbx_description
1 polymer ?
#
loop_
_entity_poly.entity_id
_entity_poly.type
_entity_poly.pdbx_seq_one_letter_code
_entity_poly.pdbx_strand_id
1 'polypeptide(L)'
;NIAELKDGASVAIPNDPVNAGRALVLLEEAKLITLKEPGNPQSTTRDIVTNPKHLKIRELEGAMLARSVSQVDLAFVFANYALEAGIDTNSALIVEKGKDLYVEYLVARPDNINDPRIQKLAKALHSDAVRQFILTRYKGQIVPGF
;
A
#
# COMPACT_ATOMS: atom_id res chain seq x y z
N ASN A 1 5.79 -18.58 2.66
CA ASN A 1 6.40 -18.43 1.33
C ASN A 1 5.30 -18.32 0.30
N ILE A 2 5.39 -17.32 -0.58
CA ILE A 2 4.35 -17.04 -1.59
C ILE A 2 4.16 -18.18 -2.60
N ALA A 3 5.20 -18.96 -2.83
CA ALA A 3 5.14 -20.14 -3.72
C ALA A 3 4.25 -21.26 -3.16
N GLU A 4 4.02 -21.30 -1.84
CA GLU A 4 3.19 -22.29 -1.16
C GLU A 4 1.70 -21.96 -1.21
N LEU A 5 1.32 -20.83 -1.82
CA LEU A 5 -0.08 -20.44 -1.97
C LEU A 5 -0.83 -21.52 -2.73
N LYS A 6 -1.93 -22.00 -2.15
CA LYS A 6 -2.72 -23.09 -2.71
C LYS A 6 -3.52 -22.63 -3.93
N ASP A 7 -3.92 -23.57 -4.75
CA ASP A 7 -4.90 -23.33 -5.80
C ASP A 7 -6.23 -22.87 -5.18
N GLY A 8 -6.86 -21.87 -5.78
CA GLY A 8 -8.09 -21.26 -5.26
C GLY A 8 -7.93 -20.42 -4.00
N ALA A 9 -6.70 -20.07 -3.61
CA ALA A 9 -6.43 -19.26 -2.41
C ALA A 9 -7.16 -17.92 -2.46
N SER A 10 -7.59 -17.45 -1.29
CA SER A 10 -8.26 -16.17 -1.11
C SER A 10 -7.25 -15.03 -0.94
N VAL A 11 -7.44 -13.95 -1.68
CA VAL A 11 -6.56 -12.77 -1.66
C VAL A 11 -7.39 -11.52 -1.40
N ALA A 12 -7.06 -10.77 -0.36
CA ALA A 12 -7.69 -9.48 -0.08
C ALA A 12 -6.82 -8.32 -0.59
N ILE A 13 -7.42 -7.41 -1.36
CA ILE A 13 -6.79 -6.20 -1.88
C ILE A 13 -7.64 -4.97 -1.54
N PRO A 14 -7.10 -3.72 -1.59
CA PRO A 14 -7.89 -2.51 -1.42
C PRO A 14 -8.99 -2.37 -2.47
N ASN A 15 -10.10 -1.73 -2.10
CA ASN A 15 -11.21 -1.45 -3.01
C ASN A 15 -11.16 -0.06 -3.66
N ASP A 16 -10.23 0.80 -3.26
CA ASP A 16 -10.02 2.06 -3.95
C ASP A 16 -9.16 1.88 -5.20
N PRO A 17 -9.45 2.59 -6.30
CA PRO A 17 -8.84 2.33 -7.61
C PRO A 17 -7.31 2.43 -7.62
N VAL A 18 -6.74 3.38 -6.87
CA VAL A 18 -5.29 3.61 -6.85
C VAL A 18 -4.58 2.43 -6.18
N ASN A 19 -5.04 2.04 -5.02
CA ASN A 19 -4.37 1.00 -4.24
C ASN A 19 -4.74 -0.42 -4.70
N ALA A 20 -5.92 -0.62 -5.30
CA ALA A 20 -6.26 -1.86 -5.99
C ALA A 20 -5.26 -2.15 -7.13
N GLY A 21 -4.99 -1.16 -7.98
CA GLY A 21 -4.00 -1.28 -9.05
C GLY A 21 -2.60 -1.60 -8.54
N ARG A 22 -2.15 -0.94 -7.47
CA ARG A 22 -0.87 -1.24 -6.81
C ARG A 22 -0.79 -2.70 -6.32
N ALA A 23 -1.85 -3.16 -5.67
CA ALA A 23 -1.91 -4.55 -5.19
C ALA A 23 -1.85 -5.55 -6.35
N LEU A 24 -2.51 -5.27 -7.48
CA LEU A 24 -2.46 -6.11 -8.67
C LEU A 24 -1.07 -6.14 -9.30
N VAL A 25 -0.39 -5.00 -9.40
CA VAL A 25 1.01 -4.95 -9.87
C VAL A 25 1.93 -5.76 -8.95
N LEU A 26 1.74 -5.67 -7.63
CA LEU A 26 2.53 -6.45 -6.68
C LEU A 26 2.28 -7.96 -6.84
N LEU A 27 1.05 -8.40 -7.11
CA LEU A 27 0.72 -9.79 -7.41
C LEU A 27 1.35 -10.25 -8.75
N GLU A 28 1.44 -9.37 -9.75
CA GLU A 28 2.11 -9.64 -11.02
C GLU A 28 3.63 -9.77 -10.84
N GLU A 29 4.27 -8.86 -10.10
CA GLU A 29 5.69 -8.95 -9.74
C GLU A 29 6.02 -10.25 -9.01
N ALA A 30 5.09 -10.73 -8.19
CA ALA A 30 5.18 -12.03 -7.52
C ALA A 30 4.89 -13.23 -8.45
N LYS A 31 4.58 -13.00 -9.73
CA LYS A 31 4.23 -14.02 -10.75
C LYS A 31 2.99 -14.84 -10.39
N LEU A 32 2.09 -14.26 -9.63
CA LEU A 32 0.83 -14.88 -9.24
C LEU A 32 -0.27 -14.66 -10.28
N ILE A 33 -0.22 -13.54 -10.99
CA ILE A 33 -1.12 -13.16 -12.09
C ILE A 33 -0.32 -12.51 -13.21
N THR A 34 -0.94 -12.30 -14.37
CA THR A 34 -0.46 -11.35 -15.38
C THR A 34 -1.57 -10.35 -15.69
N LEU A 35 -1.18 -9.11 -15.96
CA LEU A 35 -2.07 -8.02 -16.31
C LEU A 35 -2.04 -7.78 -17.83
N LYS A 36 -3.13 -7.22 -18.37
CA LYS A 36 -3.25 -6.82 -19.77
C LYS A 36 -2.16 -5.81 -20.17
N GLU A 37 -1.86 -4.89 -19.28
CA GLU A 37 -0.75 -3.95 -19.40
C GLU A 37 0.18 -4.17 -18.20
N PRO A 38 1.31 -4.86 -18.38
CA PRO A 38 2.22 -5.19 -17.30
C PRO A 38 2.70 -3.95 -16.53
N GLY A 39 2.64 -4.02 -15.20
CA GLY A 39 3.09 -2.94 -14.33
C GLY A 39 2.19 -1.70 -14.31
N ASN A 40 1.01 -1.73 -14.93
CA ASN A 40 0.11 -0.57 -14.95
C ASN A 40 -0.64 -0.43 -13.60
N PRO A 41 -0.36 0.63 -12.81
CA PRO A 41 -1.02 0.85 -11.51
C PRO A 41 -2.49 1.29 -11.63
N GLN A 42 -3.00 1.49 -12.85
CA GLN A 42 -4.42 1.77 -13.11
C GLN A 42 -5.21 0.51 -13.45
N SER A 43 -4.57 -0.67 -13.41
CA SER A 43 -5.23 -1.94 -13.67
C SER A 43 -6.31 -2.24 -12.62
N THR A 44 -7.34 -2.92 -13.07
CA THR A 44 -8.44 -3.44 -12.25
C THR A 44 -8.43 -4.97 -12.26
N THR A 45 -9.24 -5.61 -11.46
CA THR A 45 -9.39 -7.08 -11.47
C THR A 45 -9.88 -7.62 -12.83
N ARG A 46 -10.49 -6.78 -13.67
CA ARG A 46 -10.92 -7.13 -15.04
C ARG A 46 -9.76 -7.19 -16.04
N ASP A 47 -8.62 -6.62 -15.67
CA ASP A 47 -7.43 -6.59 -16.52
C ASP A 47 -6.49 -7.77 -16.26
N ILE A 48 -6.89 -8.72 -15.41
CA ILE A 48 -6.16 -9.95 -15.16
C ILE A 48 -6.34 -10.86 -16.38
N VAL A 49 -5.21 -11.17 -17.04
CA VAL A 49 -5.19 -12.05 -18.24
C VAL A 49 -4.97 -13.51 -17.83
N THR A 50 -4.04 -13.76 -16.90
CA THR A 50 -3.82 -15.10 -16.35
C THR A 50 -3.86 -15.10 -14.84
N ASN A 51 -4.41 -16.16 -14.31
CA ASN A 51 -4.49 -16.43 -12.87
C ASN A 51 -4.30 -17.94 -12.66
N PRO A 52 -3.05 -18.44 -12.81
CA PRO A 52 -2.76 -19.87 -12.88
C PRO A 52 -3.09 -20.63 -11.59
N LYS A 53 -3.17 -19.93 -10.46
CA LYS A 53 -3.57 -20.52 -9.17
C LYS A 53 -5.05 -20.27 -8.84
N HIS A 54 -5.87 -19.80 -9.78
CA HIS A 54 -7.29 -19.52 -9.59
C HIS A 54 -7.58 -18.71 -8.32
N LEU A 55 -6.73 -17.72 -8.02
CA LEU A 55 -6.85 -16.88 -6.82
C LEU A 55 -8.21 -16.20 -6.78
N LYS A 56 -8.84 -16.22 -5.61
CA LYS A 56 -10.12 -15.57 -5.34
C LYS A 56 -9.87 -14.19 -4.78
N ILE A 57 -9.78 -13.19 -5.65
CA ILE A 57 -9.50 -11.81 -5.26
C ILE A 57 -10.76 -11.16 -4.70
N ARG A 58 -10.63 -10.56 -3.51
CA ARG A 58 -11.68 -9.80 -2.82
C ARG A 58 -11.19 -8.39 -2.56
N GLU A 59 -12.00 -7.42 -2.96
CA GLU A 59 -11.73 -6.01 -2.73
C GLU A 59 -12.36 -5.59 -1.39
N LEU A 60 -11.56 -5.03 -0.49
CA LEU A 60 -11.97 -4.59 0.85
C LEU A 60 -11.52 -3.15 1.10
N GLU A 61 -12.23 -2.45 1.97
CA GLU A 61 -11.79 -1.15 2.47
C GLU A 61 -10.41 -1.26 3.16
N GLY A 62 -9.52 -0.28 2.93
CA GLY A 62 -8.14 -0.31 3.41
C GLY A 62 -7.98 -0.62 4.91
N ALA A 63 -8.83 -0.03 5.74
CA ALA A 63 -8.83 -0.29 7.19
C ALA A 63 -9.23 -1.73 7.57
N MET A 64 -9.97 -2.44 6.69
CA MET A 64 -10.40 -3.81 6.92
C MET A 64 -9.34 -4.84 6.53
N LEU A 65 -8.37 -4.47 5.71
CA LEU A 65 -7.35 -5.39 5.20
C LEU A 65 -6.49 -5.99 6.32
N ALA A 66 -6.04 -5.17 7.27
CA ALA A 66 -5.26 -5.66 8.41
C ALA A 66 -6.05 -6.67 9.26
N ARG A 67 -7.35 -6.48 9.41
CA ARG A 67 -8.25 -7.40 10.15
C ARG A 67 -8.53 -8.68 9.37
N SER A 68 -8.44 -8.65 8.05
CA SER A 68 -8.71 -9.81 7.20
C SER A 68 -7.55 -10.81 7.14
N VAL A 69 -6.35 -10.46 7.60
CA VAL A 69 -5.14 -11.30 7.53
C VAL A 69 -5.34 -12.70 8.11
N SER A 70 -6.14 -12.84 9.17
CA SER A 70 -6.46 -14.16 9.75
C SER A 70 -7.58 -14.93 9.03
N GLN A 71 -8.21 -14.31 8.02
CA GLN A 71 -9.40 -14.86 7.34
C GLN A 71 -9.15 -15.16 5.86
N VAL A 72 -8.00 -14.76 5.32
CA VAL A 72 -7.61 -14.97 3.93
C VAL A 72 -6.21 -15.57 3.85
N ASP A 73 -5.87 -16.16 2.72
CA ASP A 73 -4.57 -16.79 2.51
C ASP A 73 -3.47 -15.74 2.22
N LEU A 74 -3.84 -14.59 1.65
CA LEU A 74 -2.95 -13.46 1.37
C LEU A 74 -3.73 -12.15 1.49
N ALA A 75 -3.13 -11.12 2.10
CA ALA A 75 -3.72 -9.79 2.17
C ALA A 75 -2.70 -8.73 1.80
N PHE A 76 -3.11 -7.73 1.01
CA PHE A 76 -2.39 -6.48 0.87
C PHE A 76 -2.71 -5.60 2.09
N VAL A 77 -1.69 -5.15 2.82
CA VAL A 77 -1.89 -4.35 4.03
C VAL A 77 -0.98 -3.13 4.00
N PHE A 78 -1.53 -1.95 4.23
CA PHE A 78 -0.75 -0.73 4.38
C PHE A 78 0.03 -0.75 5.70
N ALA A 79 1.25 -0.22 5.69
CA ALA A 79 2.15 -0.23 6.83
C ALA A 79 1.55 0.41 8.09
N ASN A 80 0.82 1.54 7.95
CA ASN A 80 0.15 2.20 9.07
C ASN A 80 -0.91 1.30 9.73
N TYR A 81 -1.76 0.63 8.94
CA TYR A 81 -2.77 -0.29 9.46
C TYR A 81 -2.17 -1.57 10.03
N ALA A 82 -1.08 -2.06 9.44
CA ALA A 82 -0.35 -3.20 9.99
C ALA A 82 0.20 -2.87 11.39
N LEU A 83 0.81 -1.70 11.55
CA LEU A 83 1.33 -1.23 12.83
C LEU A 83 0.23 -1.07 13.90
N GLU A 84 -0.90 -0.45 13.53
CA GLU A 84 -2.04 -0.29 14.44
C GLU A 84 -2.64 -1.64 14.87
N ALA A 85 -2.64 -2.62 13.97
CA ALA A 85 -3.12 -3.97 14.23
C ALA A 85 -2.09 -4.86 14.94
N GLY A 86 -0.88 -4.37 15.23
CA GLY A 86 0.20 -5.13 15.84
C GLY A 86 0.79 -6.21 14.94
N ILE A 87 0.60 -6.11 13.62
CA ILE A 87 1.18 -7.02 12.64
C ILE A 87 2.67 -6.66 12.46
N ASP A 88 3.54 -7.66 12.60
CA ASP A 88 4.95 -7.49 12.29
C ASP A 88 5.16 -7.36 10.78
N THR A 89 5.47 -6.14 10.34
CA THR A 89 5.69 -5.85 8.91
C THR A 89 6.94 -6.52 8.35
N ASN A 90 7.88 -6.98 9.20
CA ASN A 90 9.03 -7.78 8.75
C ASN A 90 8.61 -9.20 8.34
N SER A 91 7.42 -9.63 8.72
CA SER A 91 6.84 -10.90 8.28
C SER A 91 6.20 -10.84 6.88
N ALA A 92 6.17 -9.67 6.26
CA ALA A 92 5.62 -9.50 4.92
C ALA A 92 6.36 -10.37 3.91
N LEU A 93 5.62 -11.11 3.09
CA LEU A 93 6.18 -11.99 2.05
C LEU A 93 6.71 -11.18 0.86
N ILE A 94 6.09 -10.04 0.59
CA ILE A 94 6.47 -9.09 -0.45
C ILE A 94 6.28 -7.68 0.12
N VAL A 95 7.22 -6.81 -0.20
CA VAL A 95 7.12 -5.38 0.08
C VAL A 95 7.26 -4.63 -1.23
N GLU A 96 6.35 -3.68 -1.48
CA GLU A 96 6.39 -2.83 -2.66
C GLU A 96 7.72 -2.06 -2.74
N LYS A 97 8.35 -2.13 -3.90
CA LYS A 97 9.59 -1.41 -4.19
C LYS A 97 9.27 -0.16 -5.01
N GLY A 98 9.50 0.99 -4.46
CA GLY A 98 9.28 2.24 -5.19
C GLY A 98 9.08 3.40 -4.22
N LYS A 99 10.10 4.19 -4.04
CA LYS A 99 10.13 5.19 -2.96
C LYS A 99 9.38 6.48 -3.31
N ASP A 100 9.14 6.77 -4.59
CA ASP A 100 8.77 8.13 -5.01
C ASP A 100 7.37 8.24 -5.63
N LEU A 101 6.71 7.14 -5.98
CA LEU A 101 5.42 7.15 -6.68
C LEU A 101 4.22 7.44 -5.76
N TYR A 102 4.35 7.18 -4.46
CA TYR A 102 3.23 7.22 -3.50
C TYR A 102 3.55 8.07 -2.26
N VAL A 103 4.27 9.17 -2.48
CA VAL A 103 4.56 10.15 -1.43
C VAL A 103 3.29 10.93 -1.10
N GLU A 104 2.98 11.04 0.18
CA GLU A 104 1.89 11.88 0.67
C GLU A 104 2.27 13.35 0.68
N TYR A 105 1.36 14.22 0.27
CA TYR A 105 1.59 15.67 0.15
C TYR A 105 0.59 16.46 1.00
N LEU A 106 1.09 17.53 1.62
CA LEU A 106 0.21 18.58 2.11
C LEU A 106 -0.26 19.42 0.91
N VAL A 107 -1.55 19.37 0.61
CA VAL A 107 -2.15 20.10 -0.52
C VAL A 107 -2.92 21.32 -0.03
N ALA A 108 -2.69 22.46 -0.66
CA ALA A 108 -3.43 23.69 -0.41
C ALA A 108 -4.10 24.18 -1.70
N ARG A 109 -5.21 24.89 -1.57
CA ARG A 109 -5.85 25.55 -2.72
C ARG A 109 -4.99 26.73 -3.19
N PRO A 110 -5.04 27.09 -4.50
CA PRO A 110 -4.27 28.23 -5.02
C PRO A 110 -4.56 29.55 -4.32
N ASP A 111 -5.78 29.74 -3.83
CA ASP A 111 -6.21 30.96 -3.14
C ASP A 111 -5.67 31.11 -1.71
N ASN A 112 -5.22 30.02 -1.10
CA ASN A 112 -4.72 30.02 0.28
C ASN A 112 -3.32 29.44 0.47
N ILE A 113 -2.62 29.05 -0.58
CA ILE A 113 -1.27 28.50 -0.49
C ILE A 113 -0.29 29.43 0.25
N ASN A 114 -0.49 30.74 0.14
CA ASN A 114 0.33 31.75 0.80
C ASN A 114 -0.19 32.17 2.19
N ASP A 115 -1.28 31.54 2.70
CA ASP A 115 -1.76 31.81 4.04
C ASP A 115 -0.66 31.46 5.07
N PRO A 116 -0.30 32.39 5.99
CA PRO A 116 0.74 32.15 6.98
C PRO A 116 0.52 30.88 7.83
N ARG A 117 -0.74 30.50 8.05
CA ARG A 117 -1.09 29.28 8.80
C ARG A 117 -0.71 28.02 8.01
N ILE A 118 -0.99 28.00 6.69
CA ILE A 118 -0.60 26.89 5.79
C ILE A 118 0.91 26.79 5.72
N GLN A 119 1.60 27.92 5.53
CA GLN A 119 3.06 27.96 5.48
C GLN A 119 3.71 27.50 6.80
N LYS A 120 3.13 27.90 7.94
CA LYS A 120 3.57 27.44 9.26
C LYS A 120 3.39 25.94 9.43
N LEU A 121 2.25 25.39 8.99
CA LEU A 121 1.98 23.95 9.03
C LEU A 121 2.98 23.19 8.14
N ALA A 122 3.19 23.63 6.89
CA ALA A 122 4.15 23.00 5.98
C ALA A 122 5.56 22.96 6.60
N LYS A 123 6.02 24.09 7.15
CA LYS A 123 7.31 24.16 7.84
C LYS A 123 7.40 23.25 9.05
N ALA A 124 6.33 23.12 9.83
CA ALA A 124 6.28 22.22 10.99
C ALA A 124 6.37 20.77 10.56
N LEU A 125 5.64 20.35 9.53
CA LEU A 125 5.65 19.00 8.98
C LEU A 125 7.01 18.61 8.37
N HIS A 126 7.75 19.58 7.80
CA HIS A 126 9.09 19.37 7.23
C HIS A 126 10.23 19.60 8.25
N SER A 127 9.93 19.62 9.55
CA SER A 127 10.94 19.84 10.59
C SER A 127 11.76 18.57 10.87
N ASP A 128 13.00 18.77 11.36
CA ASP A 128 13.83 17.66 11.83
C ASP A 128 13.17 16.89 12.97
N ALA A 129 12.37 17.56 13.80
CA ALA A 129 11.62 16.91 14.87
C ALA A 129 10.62 15.88 14.31
N VAL A 130 9.89 16.22 13.26
CA VAL A 130 8.98 15.29 12.60
C VAL A 130 9.75 14.18 11.88
N ARG A 131 10.85 14.49 11.20
CA ARG A 131 11.73 13.49 10.58
C ARG A 131 12.22 12.47 11.64
N GLN A 132 12.76 12.92 12.73
CA GLN A 132 13.24 12.03 13.80
C GLN A 132 12.11 11.22 14.46
N PHE A 133 10.94 11.82 14.61
CA PHE A 133 9.75 11.10 15.08
C PHE A 133 9.40 9.95 14.14
N ILE A 134 9.34 10.20 12.82
CA ILE A 134 9.03 9.17 11.81
C ILE A 134 10.05 8.03 11.87
N LEU A 135 11.34 8.36 11.84
CA LEU A 135 12.41 7.36 11.84
C LEU A 135 12.40 6.51 13.13
N THR A 136 12.17 7.14 14.28
CA THR A 136 12.17 6.46 15.58
C THR A 136 10.91 5.62 15.77
N ARG A 137 9.74 6.19 15.41
CA ARG A 137 8.43 5.56 15.67
C ARG A 137 8.15 4.41 14.71
N TYR A 138 8.49 4.58 13.43
CA TYR A 138 8.13 3.65 12.38
C TYR A 138 9.29 2.77 11.87
N LYS A 139 10.52 2.99 12.34
CA LYS A 139 11.69 2.12 12.12
C LYS A 139 11.88 1.70 10.66
N GLY A 140 11.69 2.62 9.72
CA GLY A 140 11.85 2.37 8.29
C GLY A 140 10.60 1.84 7.57
N GLN A 141 9.51 1.58 8.27
CA GLN A 141 8.24 1.14 7.67
C GLN A 141 7.46 2.31 7.04
N ILE A 142 7.65 3.50 7.56
CA ILE A 142 7.25 4.77 6.94
C ILE A 142 8.53 5.59 6.79
N VAL A 143 8.73 6.15 5.62
CA VAL A 143 9.94 6.89 5.27
C VAL A 143 9.59 8.36 5.05
N PRO A 144 10.30 9.32 5.69
CA PRO A 144 10.07 10.72 5.40
C PRO A 144 10.44 11.03 3.94
N GLY A 145 9.54 11.71 3.23
CA GLY A 145 9.72 12.15 1.84
C GLY A 145 10.38 13.53 1.70
N PHE A 146 11.00 14.07 2.76
CA PHE A 146 11.59 15.40 2.82
C PHE A 146 12.94 15.39 3.54
#